data_806dfc48e2c40b4376330f22c1e27e37
#
_entry.id   806dfc48e2c40b4376330f22c1e27e37
#
_cell.length_a   1.000
_cell.length_b   1.000
_cell.length_c   1.000
_cell.angle_alpha   90.00
_cell.angle_beta   90.00
_cell.angle_gamma   90.00
#
_symmetry.space_group_name_H-M   'P 1'
#
loop_
_entity.id
_entity.type
_entity.pdbx_description
1 polymer ?
#
loop_
_entity_poly.entity_id
_entity_poly.type
_entity_poly.pdbx_seq_one_letter_code
_entity_poly.pdbx_strand_id
1 'polypeptide(L)'
;MEPKRLFDCIEHQLKLFPQEVMLAAKENGAWRKYSTAEVAQTVNSLSAGLLTLGLSGNDFTPEGSDKIAIISSNRPEWLMADMATQQIGVIWVPVYPTTNPLELAFILKDASVQYMFASNKELYDKVMSVKEEVACLKEVFTFDRIPGAKHWSELCLQDADLLEQVNVIKKTIPVDQVATFIYTSGTTGKPKGVMLTHQSVYFNLQMGKKSFPFPDAP
;
A
#
# COMPACT_ATOMS: atom_id res chain seq x y z
N MET A 1 -11.09 4.47 -20.08
CA MET A 1 -10.07 5.53 -19.91
C MET A 1 -8.76 4.83 -19.61
N GLU A 2 -7.66 5.20 -20.24
CA GLU A 2 -6.36 4.61 -19.91
C GLU A 2 -5.95 5.00 -18.49
N PRO A 3 -5.33 4.07 -17.72
CA PRO A 3 -4.80 4.38 -16.41
C PRO A 3 -3.76 5.50 -16.48
N LYS A 4 -3.72 6.31 -15.45
CA LYS A 4 -2.70 7.37 -15.30
C LYS A 4 -1.97 7.26 -13.96
N ARG A 5 -2.61 6.64 -12.97
CA ARG A 5 -2.10 6.40 -11.62
C ARG A 5 -2.10 4.89 -11.36
N LEU A 6 -1.32 4.44 -10.42
CA LEU A 6 -1.14 3.00 -10.16
C LEU A 6 -2.47 2.32 -9.80
N PHE A 7 -3.27 2.92 -8.94
CA PHE A 7 -4.54 2.36 -8.53
C PHE A 7 -5.62 2.35 -9.63
N ASP A 8 -5.49 3.18 -10.67
CA ASP A 8 -6.40 3.15 -11.83
C ASP A 8 -6.30 1.81 -12.59
N CYS A 9 -5.16 1.11 -12.47
CA CYS A 9 -4.92 -0.16 -13.18
C CYS A 9 -5.92 -1.24 -12.76
N ILE A 10 -6.33 -1.28 -11.49
CA ILE A 10 -7.29 -2.29 -10.99
C ILE A 10 -8.67 -2.06 -11.60
N GLU A 11 -9.15 -0.81 -11.61
CA GLU A 11 -10.46 -0.49 -12.21
C GLU A 11 -10.46 -0.69 -13.72
N HIS A 12 -9.34 -0.36 -14.36
CA HIS A 12 -9.17 -0.56 -15.79
C HIS A 12 -9.24 -2.06 -16.13
N GLN A 13 -8.52 -2.91 -15.40
CA GLN A 13 -8.57 -4.35 -15.57
C GLN A 13 -9.96 -4.91 -15.27
N LEU A 14 -10.59 -4.48 -14.18
CA LEU A 14 -11.94 -4.93 -13.82
C LEU A 14 -12.96 -4.65 -14.92
N LYS A 15 -12.82 -3.51 -15.59
CA LYS A 15 -13.75 -3.06 -16.64
C LYS A 15 -13.53 -3.73 -18.00
N LEU A 16 -12.27 -3.95 -18.39
CA LEU A 16 -11.94 -4.36 -19.76
C LEU A 16 -11.59 -5.84 -19.90
N PHE A 17 -10.93 -6.43 -18.89
CA PHE A 17 -10.46 -7.82 -18.92
C PHE A 17 -10.39 -8.43 -17.52
N PRO A 18 -11.55 -8.54 -16.83
CA PRO A 18 -11.60 -9.12 -15.50
C PRO A 18 -11.11 -10.58 -15.53
N GLN A 19 -10.33 -10.95 -14.54
CA GLN A 19 -9.75 -12.28 -14.41
C GLN A 19 -10.38 -13.02 -13.23
N GLU A 20 -10.63 -14.33 -13.40
CA GLU A 20 -11.01 -15.20 -12.28
C GLU A 20 -9.88 -15.38 -11.27
N VAL A 21 -8.63 -15.28 -11.74
CA VAL A 21 -7.41 -15.38 -10.91
C VAL A 21 -6.49 -14.22 -11.25
N MET A 22 -6.62 -13.11 -10.56
CA MET A 22 -5.71 -11.96 -10.65
C MET A 22 -4.49 -12.16 -9.74
N LEU A 23 -4.73 -12.64 -8.51
CA LEU A 23 -3.69 -12.92 -7.53
C LEU A 23 -3.89 -14.33 -6.97
N ALA A 24 -2.81 -14.95 -6.53
CA ALA A 24 -2.87 -16.22 -5.82
C ALA A 24 -1.76 -16.32 -4.77
N ALA A 25 -2.07 -16.96 -3.64
CA ALA A 25 -1.11 -17.27 -2.59
C ALA A 25 -1.37 -18.63 -1.99
N LYS A 26 -0.34 -19.26 -1.42
CA LYS A 26 -0.53 -20.48 -0.62
C LYS A 26 -0.95 -20.09 0.80
N GLU A 27 -2.13 -20.58 1.20
CA GLU A 27 -2.66 -20.46 2.56
C GLU A 27 -2.95 -21.88 3.09
N ASN A 28 -2.37 -22.24 4.21
CA ASN A 28 -2.55 -23.58 4.84
C ASN A 28 -2.31 -24.75 3.88
N GLY A 29 -1.33 -24.62 2.98
CA GLY A 29 -0.97 -25.66 2.01
C GLY A 29 -1.83 -25.70 0.74
N ALA A 30 -2.91 -24.93 0.65
CA ALA A 30 -3.76 -24.79 -0.54
C ALA A 30 -3.56 -23.45 -1.24
N TRP A 31 -3.84 -23.42 -2.56
CA TRP A 31 -3.84 -22.16 -3.31
C TRP A 31 -5.17 -21.42 -3.09
N ARG A 32 -5.11 -20.25 -2.42
CA ARG A 32 -6.18 -19.26 -2.47
C ARG A 32 -5.99 -18.39 -3.71
N LYS A 33 -7.07 -18.23 -4.46
CA LYS A 33 -7.15 -17.42 -5.66
C LYS A 33 -8.03 -16.21 -5.38
N TYR A 34 -7.68 -15.07 -5.96
CA TYR A 34 -8.40 -13.82 -5.84
C TYR A 34 -8.74 -13.32 -7.24
N SER A 35 -10.01 -13.13 -7.52
CA SER A 35 -10.47 -12.53 -8.77
C SER A 35 -10.18 -11.02 -8.81
N THR A 36 -10.20 -10.42 -10.01
CA THR A 36 -10.10 -8.96 -10.15
C THR A 36 -11.21 -8.25 -9.36
N ALA A 37 -12.41 -8.81 -9.33
CA ALA A 37 -13.53 -8.25 -8.59
C ALA A 37 -13.30 -8.26 -7.08
N GLU A 38 -12.81 -9.39 -6.51
CA GLU A 38 -12.46 -9.46 -5.09
C GLU A 38 -11.34 -8.49 -4.72
N VAL A 39 -10.31 -8.39 -5.55
CA VAL A 39 -9.20 -7.44 -5.31
C VAL A 39 -9.74 -6.01 -5.30
N ALA A 40 -10.52 -5.62 -6.31
CA ALA A 40 -11.09 -4.27 -6.40
C ALA A 40 -12.02 -3.96 -5.20
N GLN A 41 -12.87 -4.91 -4.80
CA GLN A 41 -13.75 -4.76 -3.65
C GLN A 41 -12.96 -4.59 -2.36
N THR A 42 -11.94 -5.43 -2.14
CA THR A 42 -11.07 -5.37 -0.94
C THR A 42 -10.31 -4.05 -0.89
N VAL A 43 -9.75 -3.61 -2.01
CA VAL A 43 -9.04 -2.32 -2.10
C VAL A 43 -9.96 -1.16 -1.75
N ASN A 44 -11.18 -1.11 -2.30
CA ASN A 44 -12.13 -0.04 -2.01
C ASN A 44 -12.57 -0.05 -0.54
N SER A 45 -12.89 -1.23 0.02
CA SER A 45 -13.33 -1.34 1.41
C SER A 45 -12.21 -1.01 2.41
N LEU A 46 -10.97 -1.38 2.09
CA LEU A 46 -9.81 -0.99 2.90
C LEU A 46 -9.57 0.52 2.83
N SER A 47 -9.68 1.14 1.65
CA SER A 47 -9.60 2.60 1.52
C SER A 47 -10.65 3.30 2.38
N ALA A 48 -11.89 2.80 2.40
CA ALA A 48 -12.96 3.32 3.24
C ALA A 48 -12.59 3.26 4.74
N GLY A 49 -12.03 2.14 5.19
CA GLY A 49 -11.56 2.01 6.58
C GLY A 49 -10.36 2.91 6.91
N LEU A 50 -9.44 3.11 5.98
CA LEU A 50 -8.32 4.02 6.17
C LEU A 50 -8.77 5.48 6.36
N LEU A 51 -9.85 5.90 5.69
CA LEU A 51 -10.44 7.23 5.91
C LEU A 51 -10.92 7.41 7.36
N THR A 52 -11.43 6.37 8.02
CA THR A 52 -11.88 6.46 9.42
C THR A 52 -10.73 6.69 10.41
N LEU A 53 -9.49 6.44 10.00
CA LEU A 53 -8.29 6.75 10.78
C LEU A 53 -7.86 8.22 10.64
N GLY A 54 -8.58 9.01 9.85
CA GLY A 54 -8.28 10.42 9.57
C GLY A 54 -7.13 10.61 8.58
N LEU A 55 -6.81 9.59 7.79
CA LEU A 55 -5.74 9.64 6.80
C LEU A 55 -6.19 10.31 5.50
N SER A 56 -5.33 11.13 4.93
CA SER A 56 -5.60 11.81 3.65
C SER A 56 -4.33 12.20 2.90
N GLY A 57 -4.50 12.55 1.62
CA GLY A 57 -3.45 13.18 0.82
C GLY A 57 -3.20 14.66 1.17
N ASN A 58 -4.08 15.26 1.97
CA ASN A 58 -4.04 16.69 2.34
C ASN A 58 -3.83 17.60 1.12
N ASP A 59 -2.65 18.22 1.00
CA ASP A 59 -2.26 19.10 -0.12
C ASP A 59 -1.52 18.36 -1.26
N PHE A 60 -1.43 17.03 -1.17
CA PHE A 60 -0.71 16.13 -2.09
C PHE A 60 0.80 16.38 -2.21
N THR A 61 1.39 17.18 -1.32
CA THR A 61 2.86 17.31 -1.24
C THR A 61 3.47 16.13 -0.48
N PRO A 62 4.77 15.84 -0.67
CA PRO A 62 5.45 14.79 0.09
C PRO A 62 5.43 15.01 1.60
N GLU A 63 5.48 16.26 2.04
CA GLU A 63 5.45 16.65 3.45
C GLU A 63 4.03 16.64 4.02
N GLY A 64 3.06 17.14 3.26
CA GLY A 64 1.68 17.29 3.70
C GLY A 64 0.87 16.00 3.69
N SER A 65 1.12 15.11 2.72
CA SER A 65 0.40 13.82 2.66
C SER A 65 0.73 12.92 3.84
N ASP A 66 -0.26 12.21 4.39
CA ASP A 66 -0.05 11.17 5.39
C ASP A 66 0.71 9.96 4.82
N LYS A 67 1.36 9.18 5.68
CA LYS A 67 2.15 8.01 5.28
C LYS A 67 1.75 6.77 6.05
N ILE A 68 1.65 5.67 5.31
CA ILE A 68 1.51 4.31 5.86
C ILE A 68 2.71 3.49 5.44
N ALA A 69 3.31 2.77 6.38
CA ALA A 69 4.38 1.82 6.08
C ALA A 69 3.89 0.37 6.04
N ILE A 70 4.68 -0.47 5.39
CA ILE A 70 4.50 -1.92 5.43
C ILE A 70 5.84 -2.62 5.65
N ILE A 71 5.82 -3.68 6.44
CA ILE A 71 6.90 -4.67 6.54
C ILE A 71 6.31 -6.06 6.30
N SER A 72 6.61 -6.66 5.15
CA SER A 72 5.93 -7.88 4.71
C SER A 72 6.73 -8.63 3.66
N SER A 73 6.66 -9.95 3.68
CA SER A 73 6.96 -10.77 2.51
C SER A 73 5.91 -10.55 1.43
N ASN A 74 6.20 -10.98 0.18
CA ASN A 74 5.25 -10.87 -0.93
C ASN A 74 3.99 -11.69 -0.66
N ARG A 75 2.83 -11.01 -0.72
CA ARG A 75 1.50 -11.60 -0.51
C ARG A 75 0.42 -10.72 -1.15
N PRO A 76 -0.77 -11.24 -1.47
CA PRO A 76 -1.85 -10.46 -2.09
C PRO A 76 -2.25 -9.22 -1.30
N GLU A 77 -2.29 -9.31 0.04
CA GLU A 77 -2.67 -8.21 0.92
C GLU A 77 -1.69 -7.03 0.82
N TRP A 78 -0.43 -7.29 0.47
CA TRP A 78 0.55 -6.24 0.23
C TRP A 78 0.10 -5.32 -0.90
N LEU A 79 -0.30 -5.90 -2.06
CA LEU A 79 -0.78 -5.13 -3.21
C LEU A 79 -2.11 -4.44 -2.90
N MET A 80 -3.03 -5.14 -2.21
CA MET A 80 -4.33 -4.56 -1.85
C MET A 80 -4.17 -3.36 -0.92
N ALA A 81 -3.27 -3.43 0.07
CA ALA A 81 -3.00 -2.33 1.00
C ALA A 81 -2.28 -1.16 0.32
N ASP A 82 -1.34 -1.43 -0.59
CA ASP A 82 -0.68 -0.42 -1.41
C ASP A 82 -1.70 0.37 -2.23
N MET A 83 -2.53 -0.31 -3.01
CA MET A 83 -3.54 0.34 -3.86
C MET A 83 -4.60 1.08 -3.02
N ALA A 84 -5.03 0.52 -1.89
CA ALA A 84 -5.98 1.14 -1.00
C ALA A 84 -5.46 2.44 -0.38
N THR A 85 -4.21 2.45 0.02
CA THR A 85 -3.52 3.61 0.57
C THR A 85 -3.42 4.73 -0.48
N GLN A 86 -3.00 4.38 -1.68
CA GLN A 86 -2.86 5.35 -2.78
C GLN A 86 -4.18 5.92 -3.26
N GLN A 87 -5.30 5.17 -3.20
CA GLN A 87 -6.63 5.66 -3.60
C GLN A 87 -7.15 6.84 -2.77
N ILE A 88 -6.60 7.06 -1.60
CA ILE A 88 -6.96 8.19 -0.72
C ILE A 88 -5.84 9.25 -0.64
N GLY A 89 -4.84 9.16 -1.54
CA GLY A 89 -3.73 10.12 -1.65
C GLY A 89 -2.68 9.99 -0.56
N VAL A 90 -2.70 8.90 0.21
CA VAL A 90 -1.70 8.61 1.25
C VAL A 90 -0.47 7.96 0.62
N ILE A 91 0.72 8.32 1.08
CA ILE A 91 1.99 7.82 0.55
C ILE A 91 2.33 6.46 1.17
N TRP A 92 2.70 5.51 0.33
CA TRP A 92 3.11 4.16 0.72
C TRP A 92 4.60 4.07 1.01
N VAL A 93 4.98 3.47 2.15
CA VAL A 93 6.38 3.34 2.57
C VAL A 93 6.71 1.86 2.82
N PRO A 94 7.13 1.12 1.78
CA PRO A 94 7.53 -0.27 1.95
C PRO A 94 8.89 -0.37 2.63
N VAL A 95 8.98 -1.27 3.62
CA VAL A 95 10.20 -1.59 4.36
C VAL A 95 10.53 -3.07 4.16
N TYR A 96 11.80 -3.37 3.90
CA TYR A 96 12.22 -4.76 3.73
C TYR A 96 12.10 -5.56 5.05
N PRO A 97 11.65 -6.82 5.00
CA PRO A 97 11.58 -7.70 6.18
C PRO A 97 12.93 -7.85 6.91
N THR A 98 14.02 -7.74 6.16
CA THR A 98 15.39 -7.87 6.67
C THR A 98 15.94 -6.59 7.34
N THR A 99 15.21 -5.47 7.24
CA THR A 99 15.60 -4.20 7.87
C THR A 99 15.77 -4.39 9.39
N ASN A 100 16.89 -3.95 9.93
CA ASN A 100 17.15 -4.04 11.36
C ASN A 100 16.32 -3.01 12.17
N PRO A 101 16.11 -3.20 13.49
CA PRO A 101 15.27 -2.31 14.29
C PRO A 101 15.71 -0.84 14.29
N LEU A 102 17.01 -0.54 14.28
CA LEU A 102 17.50 0.84 14.28
C LEU A 102 17.17 1.57 12.98
N GLU A 103 17.37 0.90 11.84
CA GLU A 103 16.98 1.42 10.52
C GLU A 103 15.47 1.56 10.39
N LEU A 104 14.71 0.59 10.91
CA LEU A 104 13.26 0.65 10.94
C LEU A 104 12.76 1.89 11.68
N ALA A 105 13.25 2.11 12.92
CA ALA A 105 12.90 3.29 13.70
C ALA A 105 13.27 4.59 12.97
N PHE A 106 14.44 4.62 12.32
CA PHE A 106 14.85 5.77 11.51
C PHE A 106 13.88 6.04 10.36
N ILE A 107 13.56 5.03 9.54
CA ILE A 107 12.65 5.16 8.39
C ILE A 107 11.28 5.66 8.83
N LEU A 108 10.72 5.08 9.89
CA LEU A 108 9.40 5.46 10.38
C LEU A 108 9.34 6.91 10.90
N LYS A 109 10.40 7.38 11.55
CA LYS A 109 10.54 8.77 12.02
C LYS A 109 10.73 9.73 10.85
N ASP A 110 11.68 9.43 9.96
CA ASP A 110 12.04 10.27 8.80
C ASP A 110 10.85 10.48 7.87
N ALA A 111 10.10 9.41 7.56
CA ALA A 111 8.88 9.49 6.77
C ALA A 111 7.65 9.98 7.56
N SER A 112 7.74 10.18 8.89
CA SER A 112 6.59 10.52 9.75
C SER A 112 5.41 9.54 9.60
N VAL A 113 5.70 8.23 9.59
CA VAL A 113 4.70 7.18 9.41
C VAL A 113 3.72 7.15 10.58
N GLN A 114 2.42 7.20 10.26
CA GLN A 114 1.37 7.22 11.28
C GLN A 114 0.79 5.83 11.57
N TYR A 115 0.71 4.97 10.56
CA TYR A 115 0.19 3.61 10.67
C TYR A 115 1.08 2.64 9.90
N MET A 116 1.06 1.37 10.31
CA MET A 116 1.89 0.36 9.66
C MET A 116 1.17 -0.96 9.53
N PHE A 117 1.44 -1.69 8.45
CA PHE A 117 1.06 -3.09 8.27
C PHE A 117 2.27 -4.00 8.49
N ALA A 118 2.08 -5.09 9.24
CA ALA A 118 3.06 -6.16 9.42
C ALA A 118 2.48 -7.50 8.99
N SER A 119 3.22 -8.32 8.25
CA SER A 119 2.64 -9.53 7.68
C SER A 119 2.39 -10.63 8.71
N ASN A 120 3.30 -10.83 9.66
CA ASN A 120 3.29 -11.95 10.60
C ASN A 120 3.76 -11.52 12.00
N LYS A 121 3.75 -12.48 12.94
CA LYS A 121 4.13 -12.21 14.33
C LYS A 121 5.58 -11.73 14.47
N GLU A 122 6.52 -12.32 13.76
CA GLU A 122 7.94 -11.94 13.84
C GLU A 122 8.13 -10.46 13.45
N LEU A 123 7.55 -10.06 12.32
CA LEU A 123 7.64 -8.68 11.84
C LEU A 123 6.83 -7.71 12.70
N TYR A 124 5.69 -8.15 13.23
CA TYR A 124 4.92 -7.37 14.20
C TYR A 124 5.75 -7.10 15.46
N ASP A 125 6.36 -8.13 16.07
CA ASP A 125 7.20 -8.00 17.25
C ASP A 125 8.40 -7.06 16.99
N LYS A 126 9.00 -7.15 15.79
CA LYS A 126 10.07 -6.24 15.35
C LYS A 126 9.59 -4.78 15.33
N VAL A 127 8.42 -4.49 14.80
CA VAL A 127 7.85 -3.13 14.81
C VAL A 127 7.56 -2.68 16.24
N MET A 128 6.96 -3.55 17.05
CA MET A 128 6.62 -3.23 18.43
C MET A 128 7.86 -2.95 19.29
N SER A 129 9.00 -3.58 18.99
CA SER A 129 10.27 -3.31 19.71
C SER A 129 10.81 -1.88 19.55
N VAL A 130 10.36 -1.16 18.51
CA VAL A 130 10.77 0.24 18.26
C VAL A 130 9.62 1.23 18.38
N LYS A 131 8.39 0.78 18.61
CA LYS A 131 7.19 1.63 18.60
C LYS A 131 7.26 2.79 19.59
N GLU A 132 7.76 2.55 20.78
CA GLU A 132 7.88 3.59 21.82
C GLU A 132 8.85 4.73 21.43
N GLU A 133 9.82 4.42 20.58
CA GLU A 133 10.76 5.42 20.04
C GLU A 133 10.17 6.24 18.90
N VAL A 134 9.08 5.77 18.27
CA VAL A 134 8.47 6.35 17.07
C VAL A 134 7.15 7.02 17.44
N ALA A 135 7.22 8.22 17.99
CA ALA A 135 6.05 8.94 18.54
C ALA A 135 4.93 9.19 17.50
N CYS A 136 5.25 9.25 16.20
CA CYS A 136 4.26 9.42 15.13
C CYS A 136 3.48 8.13 14.83
N LEU A 137 3.99 6.94 15.18
CA LEU A 137 3.35 5.65 14.89
C LEU A 137 2.21 5.38 15.87
N LYS A 138 0.98 5.58 15.41
CA LYS A 138 -0.23 5.43 16.22
C LYS A 138 -0.61 3.96 16.43
N GLU A 139 -0.65 3.16 15.32
CA GLU A 139 -1.11 1.77 15.36
C GLU A 139 -0.41 0.90 14.32
N VAL A 140 -0.37 -0.42 14.60
CA VAL A 140 0.14 -1.45 13.71
C VAL A 140 -0.95 -2.50 13.47
N PHE A 141 -1.29 -2.74 12.21
CA PHE A 141 -2.23 -3.76 11.78
C PHE A 141 -1.48 -4.97 11.24
N THR A 142 -2.03 -6.16 11.42
CA THR A 142 -1.38 -7.40 10.98
C THR A 142 -2.19 -8.09 9.89
N PHE A 143 -1.51 -8.75 8.95
CA PHE A 143 -2.18 -9.59 7.95
C PHE A 143 -2.49 -10.98 8.51
N ASP A 144 -1.60 -11.54 9.30
CA ASP A 144 -1.91 -12.76 10.05
C ASP A 144 -2.66 -12.42 11.34
N ARG A 145 -3.56 -13.32 11.78
CA ARG A 145 -4.27 -13.13 13.04
C ARG A 145 -3.34 -13.40 14.21
N ILE A 146 -3.01 -12.36 14.96
CA ILE A 146 -2.11 -12.40 16.12
C ILE A 146 -2.90 -11.99 17.35
N PRO A 147 -2.91 -12.79 18.42
CA PRO A 147 -3.59 -12.42 19.66
C PRO A 147 -3.09 -11.07 20.19
N GLY A 148 -4.02 -10.15 20.47
CA GLY A 148 -3.73 -8.81 20.99
C GLY A 148 -3.30 -7.76 19.95
N ALA A 149 -3.13 -8.14 18.67
CA ALA A 149 -2.90 -7.20 17.57
C ALA A 149 -4.18 -6.96 16.77
N LYS A 150 -4.32 -5.76 16.23
CA LYS A 150 -5.42 -5.42 15.30
C LYS A 150 -5.17 -6.09 13.95
N HIS A 151 -6.21 -6.73 13.43
CA HIS A 151 -6.14 -7.38 12.13
C HIS A 151 -6.59 -6.41 11.02
N TRP A 152 -5.89 -6.37 9.91
CA TRP A 152 -6.14 -5.45 8.79
C TRP A 152 -7.57 -5.51 8.24
N SER A 153 -8.23 -6.69 8.32
CA SER A 153 -9.61 -6.85 7.87
C SER A 153 -10.62 -6.02 8.69
N GLU A 154 -10.25 -5.55 9.87
CA GLU A 154 -11.07 -4.63 10.67
C GLU A 154 -11.25 -3.27 9.97
N LEU A 155 -10.33 -2.94 9.05
CA LEU A 155 -10.40 -1.75 8.21
C LEU A 155 -11.17 -1.99 6.89
N CYS A 156 -11.56 -3.21 6.55
CA CYS A 156 -12.29 -3.50 5.31
C CYS A 156 -13.79 -3.18 5.50
N LEU A 157 -14.15 -1.90 5.37
CA LEU A 157 -15.52 -1.43 5.61
C LEU A 157 -16.35 -1.39 4.32
N GLN A 158 -17.62 -1.83 4.43
CA GLN A 158 -18.61 -1.81 3.33
C GLN A 158 -19.65 -0.70 3.54
N ASP A 159 -19.20 0.45 4.05
CA ASP A 159 -20.05 1.62 4.27
C ASP A 159 -20.21 2.41 2.96
N ALA A 160 -21.44 2.65 2.55
CA ALA A 160 -21.74 3.27 1.25
C ALA A 160 -21.26 4.73 1.17
N ASP A 161 -21.36 5.48 2.27
CA ASP A 161 -20.94 6.89 2.31
C ASP A 161 -19.42 7.00 2.25
N LEU A 162 -18.70 6.13 2.97
CA LEU A 162 -17.24 6.06 2.90
C LEU A 162 -16.75 5.61 1.52
N LEU A 163 -17.41 4.64 0.91
CA LEU A 163 -17.06 4.19 -0.46
C LEU A 163 -17.26 5.31 -1.48
N GLU A 164 -18.33 6.11 -1.35
CA GLU A 164 -18.52 7.28 -2.21
C GLU A 164 -17.46 8.36 -1.95
N GLN A 165 -17.08 8.60 -0.69
CA GLN A 165 -15.97 9.50 -0.38
C GLN A 165 -14.65 9.05 -1.04
N VAL A 166 -14.32 7.75 -1.00
CA VAL A 166 -13.16 7.20 -1.72
C VAL A 166 -13.27 7.51 -3.23
N ASN A 167 -14.45 7.31 -3.83
CA ASN A 167 -14.66 7.60 -5.26
C ASN A 167 -14.48 9.08 -5.61
N VAL A 168 -14.86 9.99 -4.72
CA VAL A 168 -14.63 11.43 -4.87
C VAL A 168 -13.15 11.75 -4.77
N ILE A 169 -12.49 11.27 -3.71
CA ILE A 169 -11.06 11.53 -3.46
C ILE A 169 -10.20 11.02 -4.62
N LYS A 170 -10.42 9.82 -5.12
CA LYS A 170 -9.69 9.25 -6.27
C LYS A 170 -9.64 10.19 -7.47
N LYS A 171 -10.69 10.97 -7.72
CA LYS A 171 -10.76 11.89 -8.86
C LYS A 171 -9.88 13.14 -8.68
N THR A 172 -9.52 13.49 -7.45
CA THR A 172 -8.73 14.68 -7.14
C THR A 172 -7.23 14.42 -7.10
N ILE A 173 -6.79 13.18 -6.96
CA ILE A 173 -5.38 12.81 -6.81
C ILE A 173 -4.59 13.12 -8.09
N PRO A 174 -3.56 13.99 -8.03
CA PRO A 174 -2.73 14.32 -9.18
C PRO A 174 -1.88 13.14 -9.66
N VAL A 175 -1.57 13.09 -10.94
CA VAL A 175 -0.71 12.03 -11.52
C VAL A 175 0.75 12.15 -11.09
N ASP A 176 1.19 13.34 -10.75
CA ASP A 176 2.52 13.68 -10.29
C ASP A 176 2.68 13.65 -8.76
N GLN A 177 1.59 13.31 -8.02
CA GLN A 177 1.70 13.05 -6.59
C GLN A 177 2.68 11.91 -6.33
N VAL A 178 3.47 12.04 -5.28
CA VAL A 178 4.33 10.95 -4.80
C VAL A 178 3.46 9.81 -4.29
N ALA A 179 3.62 8.64 -4.91
CA ALA A 179 2.88 7.43 -4.56
C ALA A 179 3.60 6.62 -3.47
N THR A 180 4.95 6.63 -3.51
CA THR A 180 5.73 5.81 -2.59
C THR A 180 7.10 6.40 -2.28
N PHE A 181 7.60 6.13 -1.05
CA PHE A 181 8.98 6.35 -0.64
C PHE A 181 9.71 5.02 -0.59
N ILE A 182 10.74 4.85 -1.40
CA ILE A 182 11.61 3.66 -1.37
C ILE A 182 12.91 4.01 -0.66
N TYR A 183 13.10 3.47 0.54
CA TYR A 183 14.33 3.69 1.29
C TYR A 183 15.44 2.81 0.78
N THR A 184 16.58 3.44 0.47
CA THR A 184 17.81 2.77 0.02
C THR A 184 18.95 3.07 0.96
N SER A 185 19.97 2.18 1.01
CA SER A 185 21.21 2.43 1.76
C SER A 185 21.93 3.62 1.14
N GLY A 186 21.91 4.76 1.81
CA GLY A 186 22.64 5.94 1.36
C GLY A 186 24.15 5.77 1.48
N THR A 187 24.91 6.39 0.57
CA THR A 187 26.39 6.42 0.61
C THR A 187 26.95 7.05 1.90
N THR A 188 26.12 7.74 2.66
CA THR A 188 26.46 8.42 3.93
C THR A 188 26.10 7.61 5.17
N GLY A 189 25.71 6.33 5.02
CA GLY A 189 25.40 5.42 6.13
C GLY A 189 23.98 5.53 6.70
N LYS A 190 23.19 6.56 6.32
CA LYS A 190 21.76 6.66 6.68
C LYS A 190 20.88 6.34 5.47
N PRO A 191 19.78 5.59 5.63
CA PRO A 191 18.84 5.36 4.55
C PRO A 191 18.28 6.69 3.97
N LYS A 192 18.01 6.70 2.67
CA LYS A 192 17.41 7.85 1.97
C LYS A 192 16.12 7.42 1.30
N GLY A 193 15.04 8.15 1.51
CA GLY A 193 13.76 7.93 0.88
C GLY A 193 13.72 8.48 -0.55
N VAL A 194 13.73 7.59 -1.54
CA VAL A 194 13.55 7.95 -2.95
C VAL A 194 12.05 8.13 -3.20
N MET A 195 11.65 9.31 -3.65
CA MET A 195 10.26 9.65 -3.95
C MET A 195 9.91 9.23 -5.39
N LEU A 196 8.91 8.38 -5.54
CA LEU A 196 8.39 7.96 -6.84
C LEU A 196 6.93 8.39 -6.98
N THR A 197 6.63 9.10 -8.07
CA THR A 197 5.27 9.56 -8.37
C THR A 197 4.47 8.46 -9.08
N HIS A 198 3.13 8.55 -9.06
CA HIS A 198 2.28 7.67 -9.86
C HIS A 198 2.72 7.66 -11.32
N GLN A 199 2.99 8.84 -11.89
CA GLN A 199 3.40 9.00 -13.28
C GLN A 199 4.73 8.30 -13.58
N SER A 200 5.73 8.44 -12.71
CA SER A 200 7.07 7.85 -12.95
C SER A 200 7.02 6.33 -12.95
N VAL A 201 6.29 5.74 -12.00
CA VAL A 201 6.14 4.27 -11.94
C VAL A 201 5.30 3.76 -13.10
N TYR A 202 4.17 4.41 -13.40
CA TYR A 202 3.31 4.02 -14.52
C TYR A 202 4.02 4.13 -15.89
N PHE A 203 4.83 5.18 -16.09
CA PHE A 203 5.65 5.33 -17.28
C PHE A 203 6.65 4.17 -17.44
N ASN A 204 7.31 3.75 -16.37
CA ASN A 204 8.20 2.60 -16.38
C ASN A 204 7.47 1.30 -16.76
N LEU A 205 6.26 1.09 -16.26
CA LEU A 205 5.43 -0.06 -16.64
C LEU A 205 5.10 -0.05 -18.15
N GLN A 206 4.75 1.12 -18.70
CA GLN A 206 4.47 1.27 -20.13
C GLN A 206 5.71 1.01 -20.98
N MET A 207 6.88 1.50 -20.57
CA MET A 207 8.15 1.25 -21.26
C MET A 207 8.53 -0.24 -21.18
N GLY A 208 8.35 -0.87 -20.02
CA GLY A 208 8.54 -2.32 -19.85
C GLY A 208 7.67 -3.13 -20.81
N LYS A 209 6.39 -2.79 -20.96
CA LYS A 209 5.47 -3.45 -21.90
C LYS A 209 5.93 -3.32 -23.36
N LYS A 210 6.50 -2.18 -23.75
CA LYS A 210 7.03 -1.97 -25.11
C LYS A 210 8.34 -2.74 -25.36
N SER A 211 9.16 -2.88 -24.32
CA SER A 211 10.48 -3.53 -24.44
C SER A 211 10.41 -5.05 -24.35
N PHE A 212 9.44 -5.58 -23.61
CA PHE A 212 9.19 -7.01 -23.47
C PHE A 212 7.85 -7.32 -24.13
N PRO A 213 7.83 -8.17 -25.19
CA PRO A 213 6.60 -8.56 -25.87
C PRO A 213 5.83 -9.53 -24.96
N PHE A 214 5.15 -8.99 -23.97
CA PHE A 214 4.10 -9.76 -23.30
C PHE A 214 2.99 -10.01 -24.33
N PRO A 215 2.48 -11.24 -24.45
CA PRO A 215 1.30 -11.47 -25.26
C PRO A 215 0.20 -10.51 -24.79
N ASP A 216 -0.50 -9.90 -25.75
CA ASP A 216 -1.69 -9.12 -25.41
C ASP A 216 -2.59 -10.01 -24.54
N ALA A 217 -3.13 -9.43 -23.47
CA ALA A 217 -4.02 -10.18 -22.59
C ALA A 217 -5.11 -10.84 -23.42
N PRO A 218 -5.43 -12.12 -23.15
CA PRO A 218 -6.45 -12.85 -23.89
C PRO A 218 -7.81 -12.16 -23.80
#